data_0d0e13ccf3f2bbbd341b3575cf70ca67
#
_entry.id   0d0e13ccf3f2bbbd341b3575cf70ca67
#
_cell.length_a   1.000
_cell.length_b   1.000
_cell.length_c   1.000
_cell.angle_alpha   90.00
_cell.angle_beta   90.00
_cell.angle_gamma   90.00
#
_symmetry.space_group_name_H-M   'P 1'
#
loop_
_entity.id
_entity.type
_entity.pdbx_description
1 polymer ?
#
loop_
_entity_poly.entity_id
_entity_poly.type
_entity_poly.pdbx_seq_one_letter_code
_entity_poly.pdbx_strand_id
1 'polypeptide(L)'
;MNDPIPVRVTVLDAWDEVTLRLADNTPIRDVKRLALDALRVKRPADEYVVKFRGAAVPEDETTLADIQFVPNAGLIMLGRRRRPVF
;
A
#
# COMPACT_ATOMS: atom_id res chain seq x y z
N MET A 1 22.11 -9.46 -0.35
CA MET A 1 21.49 -8.13 -0.38
C MET A 1 20.46 -8.08 -1.49
N ASN A 2 19.23 -7.75 -1.14
CA ASN A 2 18.18 -7.68 -2.16
C ASN A 2 18.12 -6.28 -2.72
N ASP A 3 18.13 -6.17 -4.04
CA ASP A 3 17.95 -4.88 -4.69
C ASP A 3 16.53 -4.40 -4.47
N PRO A 4 16.33 -3.07 -4.32
CA PRO A 4 14.97 -2.54 -4.23
C PRO A 4 14.18 -2.86 -5.48
N ILE A 5 12.91 -3.20 -5.28
CA ILE A 5 12.00 -3.49 -6.39
C ILE A 5 11.02 -2.34 -6.57
N PRO A 6 10.57 -2.08 -7.80
CA PRO A 6 9.56 -1.06 -8.02
C PRO A 6 8.21 -1.56 -7.53
N VAL A 7 7.59 -0.78 -6.64
CA VAL A 7 6.29 -1.08 -6.06
C VAL A 7 5.36 0.05 -6.47
N ARG A 8 4.42 -0.25 -7.34
CA ARG A 8 3.44 0.72 -7.78
C ARG A 8 2.25 0.70 -6.84
N VAL A 9 1.91 1.85 -6.28
CA VAL A 9 0.80 1.97 -5.34
C VAL A 9 -0.17 2.99 -5.87
N THR A 10 -1.43 2.59 -6.04
CA THR A 10 -2.51 3.48 -6.47
C THR A 10 -3.43 3.74 -5.29
N VAL A 11 -3.64 5.01 -4.98
CA VAL A 11 -4.58 5.43 -3.94
C VAL A 11 -5.85 5.87 -4.65
N LEU A 12 -6.88 5.04 -4.61
CA LEU A 12 -8.05 5.24 -5.47
C LEU A 12 -8.85 6.49 -5.14
N ASP A 13 -9.04 6.79 -3.87
CA ASP A 13 -9.83 7.97 -3.49
C ASP A 13 -9.10 9.29 -3.77
N ALA A 14 -7.79 9.24 -3.93
CA ALA A 14 -7.00 10.41 -4.32
C ALA A 14 -6.73 10.47 -5.81
N TRP A 15 -7.12 9.44 -6.57
CA TRP A 15 -6.86 9.32 -8.01
C TRP A 15 -5.39 9.53 -8.34
N ASP A 16 -4.51 8.99 -7.52
CA ASP A 16 -3.08 9.20 -7.68
C ASP A 16 -2.32 7.91 -7.52
N GLU A 17 -1.13 7.89 -8.09
CA GLU A 17 -0.30 6.70 -8.12
C GLU A 17 1.16 7.11 -7.88
N VAL A 18 1.88 6.27 -7.15
CA VAL A 18 3.31 6.47 -6.92
C VAL A 18 4.03 5.14 -7.11
N THR A 19 5.24 5.20 -7.62
CA THR A 19 6.13 4.05 -7.67
C THR A 19 7.23 4.24 -6.63
N LEU A 20 7.28 3.31 -5.69
CA LEU A 20 8.30 3.32 -4.64
C LEU A 20 9.32 2.23 -4.96
N ARG A 21 10.57 2.46 -4.58
CA ARG A 21 11.61 1.43 -4.70
C ARG A 21 11.90 0.92 -3.30
N LEU A 22 11.49 -0.31 -3.03
CA LEU A 22 11.51 -0.86 -1.69
C LEU A 22 12.10 -2.26 -1.70
N ALA A 23 12.76 -2.63 -0.60
CA ALA A 23 13.21 -3.99 -0.41
C ALA A 23 12.00 -4.91 -0.20
N ASP A 24 12.14 -6.18 -0.60
CA ASP A 24 11.04 -7.13 -0.51
C ASP A 24 10.64 -7.47 0.92
N ASN A 25 11.53 -7.21 1.89
CA ASN A 25 11.22 -7.41 3.31
C ASN A 25 10.52 -6.20 3.95
N THR A 26 10.10 -5.22 3.16
CA THR A 26 9.39 -4.05 3.66
C THR A 26 7.99 -4.46 4.12
N PRO A 27 7.60 -4.17 5.37
CA PRO A 27 6.23 -4.48 5.81
C PRO A 27 5.20 -3.67 5.04
N ILE A 28 4.06 -4.28 4.82
CA ILE A 28 2.97 -3.63 4.06
C ILE A 28 2.51 -2.34 4.75
N ARG A 29 2.50 -2.32 6.09
CA ARG A 29 2.13 -1.09 6.81
C ARG A 29 3.06 0.07 6.48
N ASP A 30 4.35 -0.22 6.27
CA ASP A 30 5.33 0.81 5.90
C ASP A 30 5.16 1.24 4.45
N VAL A 31 4.85 0.30 3.56
CA VAL A 31 4.53 0.62 2.17
C VAL A 31 3.36 1.59 2.11
N LYS A 32 2.32 1.31 2.89
CA LYS A 32 1.13 2.16 2.96
C LYS A 32 1.48 3.57 3.41
N ARG A 33 2.23 3.68 4.50
CA ARG A 33 2.63 4.97 5.04
C ARG A 33 3.50 5.76 4.05
N LEU A 34 4.46 5.08 3.43
CA LEU A 34 5.35 5.71 2.47
C LEU A 34 4.60 6.21 1.25
N ALA A 35 3.62 5.44 0.77
CA ALA A 35 2.82 5.86 -0.38
C ALA A 35 1.98 7.10 -0.04
N LEU A 36 1.35 7.11 1.13
CA LEU A 36 0.55 8.26 1.54
C LEU A 36 1.42 9.50 1.69
N ASP A 37 2.60 9.34 2.26
CA ASP A 37 3.57 10.44 2.39
C ASP A 37 3.99 10.98 1.03
N ALA A 38 4.34 10.09 0.11
CA ALA A 38 4.81 10.48 -1.21
C ALA A 38 3.74 11.24 -1.99
N LEU A 39 2.47 10.88 -1.80
CA LEU A 39 1.34 11.51 -2.47
C LEU A 39 0.75 12.66 -1.65
N ARG A 40 1.35 12.96 -0.52
CA ARG A 40 0.91 14.05 0.37
C ARG A 40 -0.54 13.91 0.83
N VAL A 41 -0.96 12.67 1.03
CA VAL A 41 -2.28 12.39 1.56
C VAL A 41 -2.21 12.55 3.08
N LYS A 42 -3.06 13.41 3.63
CA LYS A 42 -3.01 13.76 5.05
C LYS A 42 -3.88 12.89 5.94
N ARG A 43 -4.62 11.96 5.36
CA ARG A 43 -5.48 11.07 6.14
C ARG A 43 -4.62 10.01 6.84
N PRO A 44 -5.02 9.58 8.04
CA PRO A 44 -4.27 8.54 8.75
C PRO A 44 -4.18 7.24 7.95
N ALA A 45 -3.04 6.56 8.07
CA ALA A 45 -2.81 5.34 7.32
C ALA A 45 -3.81 4.22 7.70
N ASP A 46 -4.28 4.20 8.94
CA ASP A 46 -5.25 3.20 9.39
C ASP A 46 -6.64 3.36 8.76
N GLU A 47 -6.87 4.47 8.07
CA GLU A 47 -8.12 4.65 7.30
C GLU A 47 -8.05 4.01 5.92
N TYR A 48 -6.96 3.37 5.56
CA TYR A 48 -6.80 2.74 4.26
C TYR A 48 -6.60 1.24 4.39
N VAL A 49 -7.12 0.52 3.41
CA VAL A 49 -6.91 -0.91 3.25
C VAL A 49 -6.05 -1.12 2.01
N VAL A 50 -5.03 -1.98 2.13
CA VAL A 50 -4.19 -2.33 0.99
C VAL A 50 -4.72 -3.62 0.36
N LYS A 51 -4.88 -3.61 -0.95
CA LYS A 51 -5.29 -4.79 -1.70
C LYS A 51 -4.23 -5.18 -2.72
N PHE A 52 -4.04 -6.47 -2.88
CA PHE A 52 -3.16 -7.05 -3.88
C PHE A 52 -3.92 -8.15 -4.61
N ARG A 53 -4.04 -8.01 -5.92
CA ARG A 53 -4.78 -8.96 -6.77
C ARG A 53 -6.22 -9.17 -6.29
N GLY A 54 -6.84 -8.10 -5.84
CA GLY A 54 -8.23 -8.12 -5.41
C GLY A 54 -8.49 -8.61 -3.99
N ALA A 55 -7.46 -9.02 -3.26
CA ALA A 55 -7.60 -9.49 -1.89
C ALA A 55 -6.97 -8.51 -0.91
N ALA A 56 -7.63 -8.31 0.23
CA ALA A 56 -7.06 -7.48 1.27
C ALA A 56 -5.80 -8.12 1.84
N VAL A 57 -4.78 -7.31 2.07
CA VAL A 57 -3.49 -7.78 2.57
C VAL A 57 -3.43 -7.56 4.08
N PRO A 58 -3.12 -8.60 4.88
CA PRO A 58 -2.87 -8.39 6.30
C PRO A 58 -1.71 -7.41 6.50
N GLU A 59 -1.85 -6.50 7.45
CA GLU A 59 -0.89 -5.42 7.60
C GLU A 59 0.01 -5.55 8.81
N ASP A 60 -0.13 -6.59 9.61
CA ASP A 60 0.62 -6.72 10.85
C ASP A 60 2.12 -6.77 10.60
N GLU A 61 2.65 -7.95 10.35
CA GLU A 61 4.07 -8.10 10.03
C GLU A 61 4.28 -8.61 8.61
N THR A 62 3.22 -8.63 7.81
CA THR A 62 3.27 -9.09 6.43
C THR A 62 4.16 -8.18 5.59
N THR A 63 5.09 -8.78 4.87
CA THR A 63 6.01 -8.05 3.99
C THR A 63 5.61 -8.24 2.53
N LEU A 64 6.27 -7.50 1.64
CA LEU A 64 6.09 -7.69 0.21
C LEU A 64 6.44 -9.11 -0.22
N ALA A 65 7.50 -9.68 0.35
CA ALA A 65 7.88 -11.07 0.03
C ALA A 65 6.78 -12.06 0.46
N ASP A 66 6.14 -11.81 1.59
CA ASP A 66 5.09 -12.70 2.10
C ASP A 66 3.90 -12.80 1.16
N ILE A 67 3.57 -11.74 0.45
CA ILE A 67 2.47 -11.76 -0.52
C ILE A 67 2.96 -12.11 -1.92
N GLN A 68 4.22 -12.51 -2.05
CA GLN A 68 4.82 -12.86 -3.34
C GLN A 68 4.71 -11.73 -4.36
N PHE A 69 4.95 -10.51 -3.88
CA PHE A 69 4.92 -9.33 -4.73
C PHE A 69 6.04 -9.40 -5.77
N VAL A 70 5.71 -9.15 -7.02
CA VAL A 70 6.68 -9.17 -8.12
C VAL A 70 6.90 -7.75 -8.63
N PRO A 71 8.11 -7.46 -9.18
CA PRO A 71 8.37 -6.12 -9.74
C PRO A 71 7.33 -5.75 -10.79
N ASN A 72 6.95 -4.48 -10.79
CA ASN A 72 5.95 -3.90 -11.69
C ASN A 72 4.51 -4.33 -11.42
N ALA A 73 4.26 -5.13 -10.39
CA ALA A 73 2.90 -5.35 -9.92
C ALA A 73 2.41 -4.10 -9.18
N GLY A 74 1.13 -4.02 -8.94
CA GLY A 74 0.53 -2.87 -8.27
C GLY A 74 -0.20 -3.25 -7.00
N LEU A 75 -0.11 -2.37 -6.01
CA LEU A 75 -0.95 -2.41 -4.83
C LEU A 75 -2.01 -1.32 -4.97
N ILE A 76 -3.19 -1.59 -4.45
CA ILE A 76 -4.30 -0.64 -4.47
C ILE A 76 -4.63 -0.29 -3.03
N MET A 77 -4.72 1.00 -2.74
CA MET A 77 -5.14 1.48 -1.44
C MET A 77 -6.54 2.07 -1.56
N LEU A 78 -7.43 1.60 -0.70
CA LEU A 78 -8.81 2.05 -0.64
C LEU A 78 -9.08 2.66 0.71
N GLY A 79 -9.67 3.86 0.73
CA GLY A 79 -10.12 4.45 1.97
C GLY A 79 -11.24 3.63 2.58
N ARG A 80 -11.17 3.39 3.89
CA ARG A 80 -12.27 2.76 4.60
C ARG A 80 -13.38 3.77 4.74
N ARG A 81 -14.55 3.42 4.24
CA ARG A 81 -15.71 4.28 4.42
C ARG A 81 -16.29 4.00 5.78
N ARG A 82 -16.28 5.01 6.63
CA ARG A 82 -17.11 4.97 7.83
C ARG A 82 -18.53 5.28 7.40
N ARG A 83 -19.42 4.34 7.62
CA ARG A 83 -20.83 4.64 7.42
C ARG A 83 -21.23 5.76 8.37
N PRO A 84 -21.86 6.82 7.85
CA PRO A 84 -22.41 7.81 8.76
C PRO A 84 -23.42 7.13 9.67
N VAL A 85 -23.33 7.43 10.94
CA VAL A 85 -24.29 6.92 11.91
C VAL A 85 -25.41 7.96 11.98
N PHE A 86 -26.57 7.52 11.63
CA PHE A 86 -27.76 8.38 11.71
C PHE A 86 -28.60 7.96 12.88
#